data_d5d44c1a49df8d021925247080c04e68
#
_entry.id   d5d44c1a49df8d021925247080c04e68
#
_cell.length_a   1.000
_cell.length_b   1.000
_cell.length_c   1.000
_cell.angle_alpha   90.00
_cell.angle_beta   90.00
_cell.angle_gamma   90.00
#
_symmetry.space_group_name_H-M   'P 1'
#
loop_
_entity.id
_entity.type
_entity.pdbx_description
1 polymer ?
#
loop_
_entity_poly.entity_id
_entity_poly.type
_entity_poly.pdbx_seq_one_letter_code
_entity_poly.pdbx_strand_id
1 'polypeptide(L)'
;MDQQVAPEILERVRAQARGLYEKHVRHNPVQALAKTREESLALMQSWVSSDALRKHMLAVEAAMIAYAGKLGEDAGLWGATGLLHDFDYEKNPTIESHVHAGIPILAEAGYPAPMLDAIMGHADYFGFPRLTPLAKTLFAVDELCGFLTAVAYVRPTKSLEGIEFSSINKKLKDKAFARAVSREDIRKGAEELGVEFQEHVMFVVKALQPVMP
;
A
#
# COMPACT_ATOMS: atom_id res chain seq x y z
N MET A 1 13.73 17.78 -0.06
CA MET A 1 15.05 17.51 0.55
C MET A 1 15.04 16.03 0.89
N ASP A 2 15.68 15.22 0.05
CA ASP A 2 15.95 13.80 0.39
C ASP A 2 16.90 13.79 1.58
N GLN A 3 16.36 13.76 2.78
CA GLN A 3 17.17 13.36 3.92
C GLN A 3 17.42 11.85 3.74
N GLN A 4 18.58 11.51 3.19
CA GLN A 4 19.04 10.13 3.24
C GLN A 4 19.10 9.75 4.73
N VAL A 5 18.29 8.76 5.08
CA VAL A 5 18.26 8.20 6.44
C VAL A 5 19.66 7.67 6.75
N ALA A 6 20.20 8.01 7.92
CA ALA A 6 21.52 7.58 8.31
C ALA A 6 21.62 6.03 8.32
N PRO A 7 22.70 5.44 7.82
CA PRO A 7 22.86 3.98 7.72
C PRO A 7 22.62 3.25 9.05
N GLU A 8 23.06 3.84 10.16
CA GLU A 8 22.89 3.27 11.50
C GLU A 8 21.40 3.19 11.92
N ILE A 9 20.60 4.18 11.50
CA ILE A 9 19.15 4.18 11.73
C ILE A 9 18.51 3.06 10.93
N LEU A 10 18.86 2.92 9.64
CA LEU A 10 18.34 1.85 8.79
C LEU A 10 18.71 0.47 9.31
N GLU A 11 19.95 0.25 9.79
CA GLU A 11 20.34 -1.03 10.38
C GLU A 11 19.53 -1.36 11.63
N ARG A 12 19.33 -0.37 12.50
CA ARG A 12 18.50 -0.54 13.70
C ARG A 12 17.05 -0.88 13.34
N VAL A 13 16.45 -0.14 12.41
CA VAL A 13 15.08 -0.36 11.94
C VAL A 13 14.93 -1.76 11.34
N ARG A 14 15.87 -2.20 10.51
CA ARG A 14 15.88 -3.54 9.92
C ARG A 14 16.06 -4.66 10.97
N ALA A 15 16.88 -4.43 11.98
CA ALA A 15 17.04 -5.38 13.08
C ALA A 15 15.75 -5.53 13.89
N GLN A 16 15.09 -4.42 14.21
CA GLN A 16 13.79 -4.42 14.88
C GLN A 16 12.71 -5.12 14.02
N ALA A 17 12.66 -4.82 12.73
CA ALA A 17 11.72 -5.45 11.79
C ALA A 17 11.91 -6.98 11.72
N ARG A 18 13.16 -7.48 11.72
CA ARG A 18 13.41 -8.93 11.79
C ARG A 18 12.86 -9.56 13.08
N GLY A 19 13.05 -8.91 14.23
CA GLY A 19 12.46 -9.38 15.50
C GLY A 19 10.94 -9.39 15.48
N LEU A 20 10.34 -8.37 14.88
CA LEU A 20 8.90 -8.26 14.70
C LEU A 20 8.36 -9.39 13.81
N TYR A 21 9.02 -9.63 12.68
CA TYR A 21 8.67 -10.72 11.75
C TYR A 21 8.70 -12.09 12.44
N GLU A 22 9.79 -12.42 13.13
CA GLU A 22 9.92 -13.69 13.85
C GLU A 22 8.81 -13.88 14.89
N LYS A 23 8.47 -12.82 15.61
CA LYS A 23 7.49 -12.90 16.71
C LYS A 23 6.04 -12.96 16.22
N HIS A 24 5.68 -12.18 15.21
CA HIS A 24 4.27 -11.93 14.85
C HIS A 24 3.87 -12.47 13.47
N VAL A 25 4.81 -12.72 12.58
CA VAL A 25 4.52 -13.16 11.20
C VAL A 25 4.87 -14.62 11.01
N ARG A 26 6.16 -14.98 11.19
CA ARG A 26 6.67 -16.32 10.89
C ARG A 26 5.95 -17.44 11.63
N HIS A 27 5.57 -17.20 12.87
CA HIS A 27 4.91 -18.18 13.74
C HIS A 27 3.42 -17.87 13.95
N ASN A 28 2.85 -16.95 13.17
CA ASN A 28 1.42 -16.67 13.25
C ASN A 28 0.62 -17.89 12.76
N PRO A 29 -0.23 -18.49 13.63
CA PRO A 29 -1.02 -19.66 13.25
C PRO A 29 -2.16 -19.34 12.28
N VAL A 30 -2.49 -18.07 12.11
CA VAL A 30 -3.60 -17.63 11.24
C VAL A 30 -3.18 -17.74 9.79
N GLN A 31 -3.85 -18.60 9.02
CA GLN A 31 -3.53 -18.88 7.61
C GLN A 31 -4.54 -18.30 6.63
N ALA A 32 -5.77 -18.02 7.08
CA ALA A 32 -6.84 -17.47 6.25
C ALA A 32 -7.50 -16.29 6.95
N LEU A 33 -8.03 -15.35 6.16
CA LEU A 33 -8.76 -14.20 6.70
C LEU A 33 -10.13 -14.66 7.23
N ALA A 34 -10.35 -14.48 8.52
CA ALA A 34 -11.65 -14.70 9.18
C ALA A 34 -12.42 -13.38 9.44
N LYS A 35 -11.80 -12.23 9.17
CA LYS A 35 -12.38 -10.90 9.38
C LYS A 35 -13.21 -10.46 8.17
N THR A 36 -14.35 -9.84 8.45
CA THR A 36 -15.14 -9.19 7.41
C THR A 36 -14.52 -7.85 6.99
N ARG A 37 -14.96 -7.34 5.84
CA ARG A 37 -14.58 -5.99 5.39
C ARG A 37 -15.03 -4.93 6.40
N GLU A 38 -16.21 -5.07 6.99
CA GLU A 38 -16.78 -4.15 7.98
C GLU A 38 -15.92 -4.09 9.24
N GLU A 39 -15.42 -5.23 9.75
CA GLU A 39 -14.50 -5.27 10.88
C GLU A 39 -13.19 -4.59 10.56
N SER A 40 -12.62 -4.83 9.37
CA SER A 40 -11.38 -4.19 8.92
C SER A 40 -11.56 -2.68 8.73
N LEU A 41 -12.70 -2.25 8.19
CA LEU A 41 -13.05 -0.83 8.04
C LEU A 41 -13.21 -0.16 9.40
N ALA A 42 -13.86 -0.81 10.36
CA ALA A 42 -14.03 -0.29 11.71
C ALA A 42 -12.67 -0.14 12.43
N LEU A 43 -11.76 -1.10 12.25
CA LEU A 43 -10.39 -1.00 12.77
C LEU A 43 -9.67 0.20 12.17
N MET A 44 -9.66 0.35 10.85
CA MET A 44 -9.06 1.50 10.16
C MET A 44 -9.63 2.83 10.68
N GLN A 45 -10.96 2.95 10.78
CA GLN A 45 -11.62 4.18 11.24
C GLN A 45 -11.33 4.53 12.69
N SER A 46 -11.05 3.54 13.54
CA SER A 46 -10.68 3.76 14.95
C SER A 46 -9.25 4.29 15.12
N TRP A 47 -8.40 4.09 14.12
CA TRP A 47 -7.00 4.52 14.14
C TRP A 47 -6.73 5.77 13.34
N VAL A 48 -7.45 5.96 12.23
CA VAL A 48 -7.22 7.03 11.25
C VAL A 48 -8.37 8.02 11.30
N SER A 49 -8.08 9.29 11.57
CA SER A 49 -9.02 10.41 11.51
C SER A 49 -8.90 11.22 10.22
N SER A 50 -7.72 11.20 9.59
CA SER A 50 -7.44 11.90 8.35
C SER A 50 -8.26 11.38 7.18
N ASP A 51 -9.13 12.23 6.61
CA ASP A 51 -9.90 11.89 5.40
C ASP A 51 -8.99 11.59 4.20
N ALA A 52 -7.85 12.25 4.10
CA ALA A 52 -6.90 12.01 3.01
C ALA A 52 -6.28 10.61 3.10
N LEU A 53 -5.86 10.18 4.29
CA LEU A 53 -5.31 8.85 4.51
C LEU A 53 -6.38 7.77 4.34
N ARG A 54 -7.59 7.99 4.87
CA ARG A 54 -8.73 7.06 4.63
C ARG A 54 -9.02 6.84 3.15
N LYS A 55 -9.03 7.94 2.36
CA LYS A 55 -9.23 7.86 0.91
C LYS A 55 -8.10 7.12 0.20
N HIS A 56 -6.85 7.33 0.63
CA HIS A 56 -5.71 6.59 0.13
C HIS A 56 -5.88 5.08 0.37
N MET A 57 -6.17 4.67 1.60
CA MET A 57 -6.35 3.26 1.97
C MET A 57 -7.53 2.61 1.21
N LEU A 58 -8.63 3.32 1.00
CA LEU A 58 -9.74 2.86 0.17
C LEU A 58 -9.36 2.73 -1.31
N ALA A 59 -8.52 3.61 -1.83
CA ALA A 59 -8.00 3.51 -3.19
C ALA A 59 -7.08 2.29 -3.34
N VAL A 60 -6.19 2.05 -2.37
CA VAL A 60 -5.33 0.85 -2.36
C VAL A 60 -6.17 -0.42 -2.20
N GLU A 61 -7.20 -0.45 -1.33
CA GLU A 61 -8.16 -1.54 -1.24
C GLU A 61 -8.77 -1.88 -2.61
N ALA A 62 -9.27 -0.87 -3.34
CA ALA A 62 -9.90 -1.07 -4.64
C ALA A 62 -8.93 -1.64 -5.68
N ALA A 63 -7.69 -1.15 -5.71
CA ALA A 63 -6.65 -1.65 -6.60
C ALA A 63 -6.27 -3.10 -6.26
N MET A 64 -6.14 -3.44 -4.97
CA MET A 64 -5.84 -4.79 -4.51
C MET A 64 -6.96 -5.77 -4.86
N ILE A 65 -8.22 -5.41 -4.66
CA ILE A 65 -9.38 -6.24 -5.05
C ILE A 65 -9.40 -6.48 -6.57
N ALA A 66 -9.12 -5.45 -7.36
CA ALA A 66 -9.07 -5.60 -8.81
C ALA A 66 -7.97 -6.56 -9.25
N TYR A 67 -6.78 -6.49 -8.62
CA TYR A 67 -5.68 -7.42 -8.88
C TYR A 67 -5.98 -8.83 -8.40
N ALA A 68 -6.63 -9.01 -7.24
CA ALA A 68 -7.08 -10.31 -6.78
C ALA A 68 -7.99 -10.98 -7.83
N GLY A 69 -8.97 -10.24 -8.37
CA GLY A 69 -9.82 -10.74 -9.45
C GLY A 69 -9.05 -11.10 -10.73
N LYS A 70 -8.03 -10.31 -11.10
CA LYS A 70 -7.18 -10.57 -12.28
C LYS A 70 -6.33 -11.84 -12.11
N LEU A 71 -5.88 -12.12 -10.88
CA LEU A 71 -4.96 -13.22 -10.58
C LEU A 71 -5.67 -14.48 -10.06
N GLY A 72 -6.98 -14.41 -9.82
CA GLY A 72 -7.77 -15.53 -9.26
C GLY A 72 -7.53 -15.75 -7.77
N GLU A 73 -7.18 -14.68 -7.04
CA GLU A 73 -6.84 -14.70 -5.62
C GLU A 73 -8.03 -14.27 -4.73
N ASP A 74 -7.89 -14.41 -3.41
CA ASP A 74 -8.91 -14.03 -2.44
C ASP A 74 -9.07 -12.51 -2.33
N ALA A 75 -10.15 -11.98 -2.91
CA ALA A 75 -10.47 -10.55 -2.89
C ALA A 75 -10.67 -9.99 -1.47
N GLY A 76 -11.16 -10.80 -0.52
CA GLY A 76 -11.33 -10.39 0.87
C GLY A 76 -9.98 -10.16 1.55
N LEU A 77 -9.06 -11.12 1.43
CA LEU A 77 -7.69 -11.01 1.95
C LEU A 77 -6.95 -9.83 1.32
N TRP A 78 -7.01 -9.71 0.00
CA TRP A 78 -6.29 -8.67 -0.73
C TRP A 78 -6.86 -7.28 -0.43
N GLY A 79 -8.18 -7.16 -0.37
CA GLY A 79 -8.84 -5.91 0.01
C GLY A 79 -8.49 -5.48 1.44
N ALA A 80 -8.58 -6.40 2.41
CA ALA A 80 -8.19 -6.10 3.79
C ALA A 80 -6.71 -5.68 3.91
N THR A 81 -5.83 -6.29 3.13
CA THR A 81 -4.41 -5.92 3.07
C THR A 81 -4.24 -4.47 2.62
N GLY A 82 -4.89 -4.08 1.51
CA GLY A 82 -4.86 -2.69 1.02
C GLY A 82 -5.52 -1.70 1.98
N LEU A 83 -6.63 -2.10 2.60
CA LEU A 83 -7.38 -1.26 3.53
C LEU A 83 -6.61 -0.97 4.83
N LEU A 84 -5.71 -1.86 5.26
CA LEU A 84 -5.04 -1.77 6.56
C LEU A 84 -3.52 -1.58 6.47
N HIS A 85 -2.93 -1.43 5.27
CA HIS A 85 -1.47 -1.35 5.14
C HIS A 85 -0.87 -0.18 5.92
N ASP A 86 -1.57 0.95 5.97
CA ASP A 86 -1.14 2.23 6.55
C ASP A 86 -1.95 2.65 7.80
N PHE A 87 -2.76 1.77 8.40
CA PHE A 87 -3.70 2.18 9.45
C PHE A 87 -3.02 2.77 10.69
N ASP A 88 -1.77 2.43 10.94
CA ASP A 88 -0.99 2.94 12.06
C ASP A 88 -0.22 4.24 11.73
N TYR A 89 -0.11 4.63 10.44
CA TYR A 89 0.75 5.72 9.95
C TYR A 89 0.43 7.08 10.60
N GLU A 90 -0.86 7.45 10.76
CA GLU A 90 -1.23 8.74 11.34
C GLU A 90 -0.69 8.93 12.76
N LYS A 91 -0.65 7.86 13.55
CA LYS A 91 -0.14 7.88 14.92
C LYS A 91 1.36 7.59 15.00
N ASN A 92 1.92 6.98 13.98
CA ASN A 92 3.30 6.48 13.95
C ASN A 92 4.01 6.84 12.63
N PRO A 93 4.21 8.13 12.30
CA PRO A 93 4.62 8.57 10.96
C PRO A 93 6.14 8.47 10.69
N THR A 94 6.92 7.80 11.53
CA THR A 94 8.38 7.68 11.34
C THR A 94 8.76 6.29 10.89
N ILE A 95 9.91 6.17 10.23
CA ILE A 95 10.42 4.86 9.77
C ILE A 95 10.70 3.89 10.93
N GLU A 96 10.91 4.40 12.14
CA GLU A 96 11.11 3.58 13.35
C GLU A 96 9.79 3.08 13.94
N SER A 97 8.67 3.75 13.65
CA SER A 97 7.38 3.47 14.29
C SER A 97 6.34 2.91 13.34
N HIS A 98 6.26 3.42 12.10
CA HIS A 98 5.31 2.94 11.09
C HIS A 98 5.57 1.46 10.77
N VAL A 99 4.50 0.70 10.56
CA VAL A 99 4.43 -0.75 10.43
C VAL A 99 4.82 -1.48 11.75
N HIS A 100 5.87 -1.04 12.46
CA HIS A 100 6.26 -1.66 13.73
C HIS A 100 5.14 -1.63 14.78
N ALA A 101 4.40 -0.53 14.85
CA ALA A 101 3.27 -0.40 15.77
C ALA A 101 2.04 -1.19 15.27
N GLY A 102 1.83 -1.26 13.97
CA GLY A 102 0.66 -1.88 13.36
C GLY A 102 0.67 -3.41 13.38
N ILE A 103 1.81 -4.04 13.08
CA ILE A 103 1.90 -5.51 12.94
C ILE A 103 1.45 -6.28 14.18
N PRO A 104 1.88 -5.93 15.41
CA PRO A 104 1.40 -6.63 16.61
C PRO A 104 -0.12 -6.55 16.77
N ILE A 105 -0.70 -5.40 16.48
CA ILE A 105 -2.14 -5.15 16.60
C ILE A 105 -2.92 -6.01 15.61
N LEU A 106 -2.47 -6.07 14.35
CA LEU A 106 -3.10 -6.92 13.35
C LEU A 106 -2.95 -8.40 13.69
N ALA A 107 -1.80 -8.83 14.19
CA ALA A 107 -1.57 -10.21 14.61
C ALA A 107 -2.49 -10.61 15.79
N GLU A 108 -2.59 -9.77 16.82
CA GLU A 108 -3.47 -9.97 17.97
C GLU A 108 -4.95 -9.93 17.57
N ALA A 109 -5.32 -9.12 16.59
CA ALA A 109 -6.67 -9.09 16.03
C ALA A 109 -7.01 -10.31 15.16
N GLY A 110 -6.04 -11.21 14.89
CA GLY A 110 -6.23 -12.44 14.13
C GLY A 110 -6.15 -12.29 12.61
N TYR A 111 -5.45 -11.26 12.12
CA TYR A 111 -5.14 -11.15 10.70
C TYR A 111 -4.05 -12.15 10.30
N PRO A 112 -4.14 -12.76 9.09
CA PRO A 112 -3.28 -13.89 8.72
C PRO A 112 -1.87 -13.49 8.34
N ALA A 113 -0.91 -14.39 8.54
CA ALA A 113 0.51 -14.20 8.24
C ALA A 113 0.79 -13.67 6.83
N PRO A 114 0.13 -14.14 5.74
CA PRO A 114 0.36 -13.58 4.41
C PRO A 114 0.06 -12.09 4.28
N MET A 115 -0.95 -11.59 5.00
CA MET A 115 -1.28 -10.16 5.06
C MET A 115 -0.20 -9.37 5.81
N LEU A 116 0.22 -9.87 6.98
CA LEU A 116 1.25 -9.23 7.79
C LEU A 116 2.59 -9.17 7.05
N ASP A 117 2.97 -10.24 6.35
CA ASP A 117 4.15 -10.30 5.49
C ASP A 117 4.10 -9.23 4.37
N ALA A 118 2.97 -9.14 3.69
CA ALA A 118 2.76 -8.14 2.64
C ALA A 118 2.85 -6.71 3.18
N ILE A 119 2.23 -6.45 4.34
CA ILE A 119 2.28 -5.13 5.00
C ILE A 119 3.72 -4.80 5.45
N MET A 120 4.49 -5.77 5.96
CA MET A 120 5.91 -5.55 6.25
C MET A 120 6.74 -5.28 4.99
N GLY A 121 6.40 -5.92 3.88
CA GLY A 121 7.09 -5.79 2.60
C GLY A 121 6.85 -4.46 1.88
N HIS A 122 5.74 -3.75 2.15
CA HIS A 122 5.47 -2.48 1.47
C HIS A 122 6.40 -1.36 1.94
N ALA A 123 6.85 -1.40 3.19
CA ALA A 123 7.83 -0.48 3.74
C ALA A 123 9.25 -0.87 3.26
N ASP A 124 9.68 -0.36 2.12
CA ASP A 124 10.93 -0.76 1.43
C ASP A 124 12.19 -0.59 2.32
N TYR A 125 12.18 0.38 3.24
CA TYR A 125 13.28 0.60 4.18
C TYR A 125 13.49 -0.56 5.18
N PHE A 126 12.52 -1.43 5.39
CA PHE A 126 12.69 -2.64 6.19
C PHE A 126 13.60 -3.68 5.52
N GLY A 127 13.70 -3.65 4.19
CA GLY A 127 14.53 -4.57 3.43
C GLY A 127 13.97 -6.01 3.40
N PHE A 128 12.67 -6.19 3.63
CA PHE A 128 12.01 -7.48 3.44
C PHE A 128 11.77 -7.75 1.95
N PRO A 129 12.10 -8.96 1.47
CA PRO A 129 11.82 -9.31 0.09
C PRO A 129 10.32 -9.55 -0.11
N ARG A 130 9.75 -8.97 -1.15
CA ARG A 130 8.37 -9.21 -1.57
C ARG A 130 8.32 -10.46 -2.45
N LEU A 131 8.06 -11.62 -1.85
CA LEU A 131 8.12 -12.91 -2.55
C LEU A 131 6.76 -13.36 -3.09
N THR A 132 5.67 -12.94 -2.44
CA THR A 132 4.32 -13.34 -2.81
C THR A 132 3.67 -12.36 -3.79
N PRO A 133 2.72 -12.81 -4.64
CA PRO A 133 1.92 -11.90 -5.47
C PRO A 133 1.23 -10.80 -4.65
N LEU A 134 0.71 -11.12 -3.46
CA LEU A 134 0.08 -10.19 -2.55
C LEU A 134 1.04 -9.03 -2.16
N ALA A 135 2.25 -9.37 -1.68
CA ALA A 135 3.24 -8.38 -1.26
C ALA A 135 3.75 -7.52 -2.43
N LYS A 136 4.00 -8.13 -3.60
CA LYS A 136 4.41 -7.40 -4.81
C LYS A 136 3.33 -6.44 -5.29
N THR A 137 2.07 -6.89 -5.26
CA THR A 137 0.96 -6.05 -5.70
C THR A 137 0.73 -4.89 -4.75
N LEU A 138 0.74 -5.11 -3.43
CA LEU A 138 0.61 -4.03 -2.47
C LEU A 138 1.63 -2.92 -2.73
N PHE A 139 2.91 -3.28 -2.83
CA PHE A 139 3.98 -2.32 -3.13
C PHE A 139 3.80 -1.62 -4.48
N ALA A 140 3.32 -2.34 -5.50
CA ALA A 140 3.14 -1.78 -6.84
C ALA A 140 1.98 -0.78 -6.95
N VAL A 141 0.93 -0.94 -6.12
CA VAL A 141 -0.26 -0.09 -6.20
C VAL A 141 -0.26 1.07 -5.20
N ASP A 142 0.45 0.97 -4.09
CA ASP A 142 0.43 1.92 -2.99
C ASP A 142 0.78 3.35 -3.44
N GLU A 143 2.02 3.62 -3.78
CA GLU A 143 2.47 4.94 -4.26
C GLU A 143 1.74 5.38 -5.54
N LEU A 144 1.38 4.42 -6.40
CA LEU A 144 0.62 4.70 -7.62
C LEU A 144 -0.80 5.20 -7.30
N CYS A 145 -1.48 4.63 -6.32
CA CYS A 145 -2.80 5.09 -5.86
C CYS A 145 -2.72 6.52 -5.32
N GLY A 146 -1.73 6.83 -4.49
CA GLY A 146 -1.48 8.19 -4.01
C GLY A 146 -1.25 9.18 -5.15
N PHE A 147 -0.43 8.79 -6.13
CA PHE A 147 -0.16 9.60 -7.32
C PHE A 147 -1.42 9.84 -8.16
N LEU A 148 -2.19 8.80 -8.47
CA LEU A 148 -3.42 8.91 -9.28
C LEU A 148 -4.49 9.72 -8.57
N THR A 149 -4.59 9.61 -7.25
CA THR A 149 -5.45 10.46 -6.43
C THR A 149 -5.08 11.94 -6.60
N ALA A 150 -3.79 12.28 -6.52
CA ALA A 150 -3.34 13.64 -6.75
C ALA A 150 -3.62 14.11 -8.20
N VAL A 151 -3.48 13.23 -9.20
CA VAL A 151 -3.84 13.53 -10.59
C VAL A 151 -5.33 13.84 -10.71
N ALA A 152 -6.21 13.05 -10.10
CA ALA A 152 -7.65 13.30 -10.12
C ALA A 152 -7.98 14.67 -9.52
N TYR A 153 -7.42 15.01 -8.37
CA TYR A 153 -7.71 16.28 -7.68
C TYR A 153 -7.36 17.54 -8.47
N VAL A 154 -6.38 17.51 -9.35
CA VAL A 154 -6.01 18.71 -10.17
C VAL A 154 -6.81 18.79 -11.48
N ARG A 155 -7.59 17.77 -11.83
CA ARG A 155 -8.47 17.83 -13.00
C ARG A 155 -9.73 18.63 -12.70
N PRO A 156 -10.30 19.35 -13.67
CA PRO A 156 -11.58 20.07 -13.49
C PRO A 156 -12.71 19.13 -13.04
N THR A 157 -12.74 17.91 -13.55
CA THR A 157 -13.75 16.89 -13.22
C THR A 157 -13.56 16.23 -11.87
N LYS A 158 -12.40 16.42 -11.22
CA LYS A 158 -11.99 15.72 -9.98
C LYS A 158 -12.05 14.20 -10.08
N SER A 159 -11.99 13.62 -11.28
CA SER A 159 -12.17 12.21 -11.59
C SER A 159 -11.06 11.70 -12.51
N LEU A 160 -10.81 10.39 -12.51
CA LEU A 160 -9.94 9.70 -13.45
C LEU A 160 -10.69 9.25 -14.73
N GLU A 161 -11.98 9.51 -14.83
CA GLU A 161 -12.76 9.14 -16.02
C GLU A 161 -12.19 9.79 -17.28
N GLY A 162 -12.05 9.01 -18.35
CA GLY A 162 -11.54 9.46 -19.64
C GLY A 162 -10.08 9.96 -19.64
N ILE A 163 -9.29 9.67 -18.59
CA ILE A 163 -7.88 10.03 -18.59
C ILE A 163 -7.07 9.09 -19.47
N GLU A 164 -6.17 9.65 -20.25
CA GLU A 164 -5.21 8.91 -21.06
C GLU A 164 -3.86 8.77 -20.34
N PHE A 165 -3.15 7.68 -20.61
CA PHE A 165 -1.82 7.44 -20.07
C PHE A 165 -0.84 8.58 -20.37
N SER A 166 -0.92 9.19 -21.54
CA SER A 166 -0.08 10.33 -21.95
C SER A 166 -0.14 11.49 -20.95
N SER A 167 -1.34 11.78 -20.42
CA SER A 167 -1.57 12.82 -19.43
C SER A 167 -0.98 12.44 -18.06
N ILE A 168 -1.12 11.19 -17.64
CA ILE A 168 -0.53 10.65 -16.39
C ILE A 168 1.00 10.68 -16.51
N ASN A 169 1.56 10.20 -17.63
CA ASN A 169 3.00 10.15 -17.88
C ASN A 169 3.63 11.55 -17.89
N LYS A 170 2.91 12.56 -18.40
CA LYS A 170 3.35 13.96 -18.30
C LYS A 170 3.48 14.41 -16.84
N LYS A 171 2.52 14.05 -15.99
CA LYS A 171 2.55 14.34 -14.53
C LYS A 171 3.62 13.55 -13.80
N LEU A 172 3.88 12.29 -14.18
CA LEU A 172 4.99 11.50 -13.65
C LEU A 172 6.37 12.12 -13.90
N LYS A 173 6.53 12.80 -15.03
CA LYS A 173 7.77 13.52 -15.37
C LYS A 173 7.91 14.86 -14.64
N ASP A 174 6.82 15.41 -14.15
CA ASP A 174 6.82 16.68 -13.40
C ASP A 174 7.23 16.42 -11.93
N LYS A 175 8.49 16.72 -11.61
CA LYS A 175 9.04 16.53 -10.26
C LYS A 175 8.40 17.45 -9.20
N ALA A 176 7.77 18.56 -9.60
CA ALA A 176 7.09 19.47 -8.68
C ALA A 176 5.70 18.98 -8.29
N PHE A 177 5.07 18.18 -9.15
CA PHE A 177 3.74 17.62 -8.90
C PHE A 177 3.82 16.45 -7.93
N ALA A 178 2.95 16.42 -6.90
CA ALA A 178 2.87 15.35 -5.90
C ALA A 178 4.26 14.89 -5.39
N ARG A 179 5.07 15.80 -4.89
CA ARG A 179 6.50 15.59 -4.55
C ARG A 179 6.74 14.53 -3.48
N ALA A 180 5.75 14.28 -2.63
CA ALA A 180 5.84 13.26 -1.57
C ALA A 180 5.80 11.82 -2.13
N VAL A 181 5.23 11.62 -3.33
CA VAL A 181 5.07 10.32 -3.95
C VAL A 181 6.38 9.87 -4.63
N SER A 182 6.85 8.68 -4.32
CA SER A 182 8.06 8.08 -4.92
C SER A 182 7.81 7.55 -6.33
N ARG A 183 8.39 8.23 -7.35
CA ARG A 183 8.33 7.75 -8.74
C ARG A 183 9.20 6.51 -8.97
N GLU A 184 10.20 6.35 -8.14
CA GLU A 184 11.08 5.18 -8.17
C GLU A 184 10.30 3.95 -7.72
N ASP A 185 9.57 4.04 -6.60
CA ASP A 185 8.78 2.92 -6.08
C ASP A 185 7.61 2.56 -7.01
N ILE A 186 6.96 3.55 -7.65
CA ILE A 186 5.96 3.29 -8.69
C ILE A 186 6.54 2.44 -9.83
N ARG A 187 7.76 2.71 -10.28
CA ARG A 187 8.40 1.93 -11.37
C ARG A 187 8.88 0.58 -10.89
N LYS A 188 9.59 0.56 -9.76
CA LYS A 188 10.07 -0.65 -9.12
C LYS A 188 8.94 -1.63 -8.82
N GLY A 189 7.79 -1.12 -8.36
CA GLY A 189 6.61 -1.94 -8.11
C GLY A 189 6.09 -2.64 -9.36
N ALA A 190 5.98 -1.95 -10.48
CA ALA A 190 5.57 -2.56 -11.75
C ALA A 190 6.59 -3.62 -12.24
N GLU A 191 7.91 -3.35 -12.09
CA GLU A 191 8.98 -4.29 -12.44
C GLU A 191 8.93 -5.55 -11.56
N GLU A 192 8.81 -5.41 -10.24
CA GLU A 192 8.73 -6.54 -9.30
C GLU A 192 7.46 -7.38 -9.51
N LEU A 193 6.36 -6.72 -9.89
CA LEU A 193 5.11 -7.40 -10.22
C LEU A 193 5.18 -8.10 -11.60
N GLY A 194 6.14 -7.71 -12.45
CA GLY A 194 6.36 -8.32 -13.76
C GLY A 194 5.31 -7.90 -14.79
N VAL A 195 4.80 -6.66 -14.70
CA VAL A 195 3.77 -6.12 -15.59
C VAL A 195 4.29 -4.97 -16.43
N GLU A 196 3.73 -4.79 -17.64
CA GLU A 196 4.04 -3.63 -18.45
C GLU A 196 3.52 -2.35 -17.76
N PHE A 197 4.37 -1.32 -17.71
CA PHE A 197 4.13 -0.13 -16.90
C PHE A 197 2.84 0.63 -17.27
N GLN A 198 2.61 0.85 -18.57
CA GLN A 198 1.41 1.56 -19.03
C GLN A 198 0.14 0.74 -18.71
N GLU A 199 0.19 -0.58 -18.94
CA GLU A 199 -0.93 -1.47 -18.65
C GLU A 199 -1.25 -1.47 -17.15
N HIS A 200 -0.21 -1.53 -16.30
CA HIS A 200 -0.35 -1.44 -14.85
C HIS A 200 -1.04 -0.14 -14.43
N VAL A 201 -0.53 1.00 -14.87
CA VAL A 201 -1.08 2.32 -14.53
C VAL A 201 -2.55 2.41 -14.96
N MET A 202 -2.89 2.01 -16.19
CA MET A 202 -4.26 2.09 -16.69
C MET A 202 -5.20 1.07 -16.04
N PHE A 203 -4.68 -0.08 -15.62
CA PHE A 203 -5.44 -1.05 -14.84
C PHE A 203 -5.82 -0.47 -13.48
N VAL A 204 -4.88 0.16 -12.77
CA VAL A 204 -5.15 0.82 -11.48
C VAL A 204 -6.09 2.01 -11.68
N VAL A 205 -5.92 2.83 -12.72
CA VAL A 205 -6.88 3.90 -13.07
C VAL A 205 -8.30 3.36 -13.13
N LYS A 206 -8.52 2.25 -13.83
CA LYS A 206 -9.84 1.63 -13.96
C LYS A 206 -10.38 1.14 -12.61
N ALA A 207 -9.52 0.58 -11.76
CA ALA A 207 -9.90 0.11 -10.44
C ALA A 207 -10.32 1.26 -9.50
N LEU A 208 -9.73 2.44 -9.66
CA LEU A 208 -9.99 3.60 -8.81
C LEU A 208 -11.24 4.40 -9.23
N GLN A 209 -11.70 4.32 -10.47
CA GLN A 209 -12.85 5.09 -10.97
C GLN A 209 -14.10 4.97 -10.09
N PRO A 210 -14.50 3.79 -9.57
CA PRO A 210 -15.69 3.65 -8.74
C PRO A 210 -15.56 4.25 -7.33
N VAL A 211 -14.35 4.43 -6.83
CA VAL A 211 -14.09 4.85 -5.44
C VAL A 211 -13.54 6.27 -5.33
N MET A 212 -13.21 6.87 -6.46
CA MET A 212 -12.83 8.27 -6.55
C MET A 212 -14.02 9.14 -6.95
N PRO A 213 -14.12 10.35 -6.37
CA PRO A 213 -15.16 11.29 -6.75
C PRO A 213 -15.05 11.72 -8.22
#